data_f3b8afb75cc13de548565cb1aaa6554d
#
_entry.id   f3b8afb75cc13de548565cb1aaa6554d
#
_cell.length_a   1.000
_cell.length_b   1.000
_cell.length_c   1.000
_cell.angle_alpha   90.00
_cell.angle_beta   90.00
_cell.angle_gamma   90.00
#
_symmetry.space_group_name_H-M   'P 1'
#
loop_
_entity.id
_entity.type
_entity.pdbx_description
1 polymer ?
#
loop_
_entity_poly.entity_id
_entity_poly.type
_entity_poly.pdbx_seq_one_letter_code
_entity_poly.pdbx_strand_id
1 'polypeptide(L)'
;MSSTTRILCICLLITSGAVVLYGQGGAYGTILGTVTDNSGAVVAKAGVDVVNVATGIANHTTTTSSGDYTVPYLQPGTYRVTVQATGFQKSTVENVGLVVGQVARADFNMK
;
A
#
# COMPACT_ATOMS: atom_id res chain seq x y z
N MET A 1 -36.87 -37.50 -33.21
CA MET A 1 -37.05 -37.67 -31.75
C MET A 1 -35.76 -37.51 -31.00
N SER A 2 -34.65 -37.99 -31.50
CA SER A 2 -33.37 -37.85 -30.85
C SER A 2 -32.71 -36.45 -30.96
N SER A 3 -33.16 -35.63 -31.88
CA SER A 3 -32.59 -34.28 -32.10
C SER A 3 -32.98 -33.28 -31.02
N THR A 4 -34.12 -33.44 -30.38
CA THR A 4 -34.58 -32.56 -29.30
C THR A 4 -33.80 -32.75 -28.02
N THR A 5 -33.31 -33.95 -27.75
CA THR A 5 -32.53 -34.27 -26.57
C THR A 5 -31.10 -33.73 -26.67
N ARG A 6 -30.57 -33.62 -27.87
CA ARG A 6 -29.23 -33.11 -28.13
C ARG A 6 -29.14 -31.60 -27.98
N ILE A 7 -30.20 -30.88 -28.27
CA ILE A 7 -30.23 -29.42 -28.14
C ILE A 7 -30.26 -29.01 -26.69
N LEU A 8 -30.87 -29.81 -25.82
CA LEU A 8 -30.90 -29.53 -24.37
C LEU A 8 -29.55 -29.67 -23.70
N CYS A 9 -28.69 -30.57 -24.17
CA CYS A 9 -27.33 -30.73 -23.61
C CYS A 9 -26.38 -29.59 -23.95
N ILE A 10 -26.60 -28.92 -25.07
CA ILE A 10 -25.76 -27.81 -25.52
C ILE A 10 -26.04 -26.54 -24.71
N CYS A 11 -27.30 -26.33 -24.32
CA CYS A 11 -27.69 -25.19 -23.51
C CYS A 11 -27.12 -25.24 -22.08
N LEU A 12 -26.85 -26.40 -21.55
CA LEU A 12 -26.30 -26.57 -20.19
C LEU A 12 -24.81 -26.23 -20.10
N LEU A 13 -24.09 -26.30 -21.19
CA LEU A 13 -22.65 -26.02 -21.24
C LEU A 13 -22.31 -24.53 -21.26
N ILE A 14 -23.26 -23.68 -21.58
CA ILE A 14 -23.05 -22.23 -21.71
C ILE A 14 -23.08 -21.52 -20.35
N THR A 15 -23.69 -22.13 -19.35
CA THR A 15 -23.89 -21.52 -18.04
C THR A 15 -22.70 -21.70 -17.09
N SER A 16 -21.74 -22.53 -17.42
CA SER A 16 -20.59 -22.81 -16.55
C SER A 16 -19.37 -21.89 -16.77
N GLY A 17 -19.45 -20.99 -17.75
CA GLY A 17 -18.33 -20.14 -18.13
C GLY A 17 -18.26 -18.78 -17.43
N ALA A 18 -19.20 -18.46 -16.57
CA ALA A 18 -19.22 -17.17 -15.91
C ALA A 18 -18.42 -17.21 -14.59
N VAL A 19 -17.15 -17.51 -14.68
CA VAL A 19 -16.26 -17.30 -13.55
C VAL A 19 -15.85 -15.86 -13.57
N VAL A 20 -16.39 -15.09 -12.67
CA VAL A 20 -16.00 -13.70 -12.52
C VAL A 20 -14.85 -13.64 -11.54
N LEU A 21 -13.74 -13.16 -12.03
CA LEU A 21 -12.55 -12.96 -11.22
C LEU A 21 -12.65 -11.63 -10.49
N TYR A 22 -13.40 -11.61 -9.41
CA TYR A 22 -13.42 -10.46 -8.50
C TYR A 22 -12.36 -10.58 -7.43
N GLY A 23 -11.89 -9.45 -6.93
CA GLY A 23 -11.02 -9.38 -5.76
C GLY A 23 -9.58 -9.75 -6.02
N GLN A 24 -9.16 -9.76 -7.24
CA GLN A 24 -7.78 -10.00 -7.64
C GLN A 24 -6.98 -8.71 -7.59
N GLY A 25 -6.46 -8.34 -6.47
CA GLY A 25 -5.74 -7.11 -6.28
C GLY A 25 -6.68 -5.96 -5.92
N GLY A 26 -6.16 -4.84 -5.56
CA GLY A 26 -6.91 -3.69 -5.11
C GLY A 26 -7.29 -3.70 -3.64
N ALA A 27 -6.88 -4.73 -2.89
CA ALA A 27 -7.09 -4.78 -1.44
C ALA A 27 -6.04 -3.98 -0.66
N TYR A 28 -5.16 -3.25 -1.34
CA TYR A 28 -4.01 -2.58 -0.75
C TYR A 28 -3.98 -1.11 -1.07
N GLY A 29 -3.28 -0.36 -0.22
CA GLY A 29 -2.92 1.03 -0.45
C GLY A 29 -1.41 1.22 -0.37
N THR A 30 -0.98 2.46 -0.58
CA THR A 30 0.44 2.84 -0.56
C THR A 30 0.62 4.05 0.32
N ILE A 31 1.69 4.05 1.13
CA ILE A 31 2.16 5.24 1.83
C ILE A 31 3.50 5.63 1.23
N LEU A 32 3.62 6.91 0.88
CA LEU A 32 4.85 7.47 0.34
C LEU A 32 5.10 8.86 0.89
N GLY A 33 6.29 9.38 0.67
CA GLY A 33 6.63 10.73 1.08
C GLY A 33 8.08 11.08 0.75
N THR A 34 8.43 12.30 1.13
CA THR A 34 9.77 12.85 0.97
C THR A 34 10.29 13.31 2.32
N VAL A 35 11.55 13.04 2.59
CA VAL A 35 12.24 13.45 3.82
C VAL A 35 13.25 14.51 3.47
N THR A 36 13.10 15.67 4.10
CA THR A 36 14.00 16.81 3.98
C THR A 36 14.49 17.26 5.35
N ASP A 37 15.53 18.07 5.38
CA ASP A 37 16.00 18.75 6.61
C ASP A 37 15.51 20.21 6.65
N ASN A 38 15.92 20.93 7.71
CA ASN A 38 15.52 22.33 7.89
C ASN A 38 16.04 23.28 6.80
N SER A 39 17.06 22.88 6.05
CA SER A 39 17.58 23.68 4.94
C SER A 39 16.86 23.39 3.62
N GLY A 40 15.95 22.42 3.62
CA GLY A 40 15.28 21.96 2.42
C GLY A 40 16.03 20.89 1.65
N ALA A 41 17.20 20.47 2.13
CA ALA A 41 17.97 19.40 1.52
C ALA A 41 17.29 18.05 1.77
N VAL A 42 17.34 17.16 0.78
CA VAL A 42 16.79 15.81 0.92
C VAL A 42 17.67 14.97 1.85
N VAL A 43 17.03 14.08 2.61
CA VAL A 43 17.72 13.16 3.52
C VAL A 43 17.67 11.76 2.91
N ALA A 44 18.79 11.33 2.36
CA ALA A 44 18.94 9.99 1.80
C ALA A 44 19.25 8.97 2.89
N LYS A 45 18.91 7.72 2.65
CA LYS A 45 19.19 6.58 3.55
C LYS A 45 18.64 6.73 4.95
N ALA A 46 17.59 7.53 5.12
CA ALA A 46 16.83 7.58 6.37
C ALA A 46 15.99 6.30 6.50
N GLY A 47 15.97 5.74 7.70
CA GLY A 47 15.12 4.59 8.00
C GLY A 47 13.67 5.03 8.18
N VAL A 48 12.76 4.35 7.54
CA VAL A 48 11.33 4.64 7.61
C VAL A 48 10.59 3.38 8.08
N ASP A 49 9.87 3.49 9.18
CA ASP A 49 9.02 2.44 9.71
C ASP A 49 7.56 2.84 9.55
N VAL A 50 6.79 1.96 8.93
CA VAL A 50 5.35 2.12 8.73
C VAL A 50 4.65 1.02 9.52
N VAL A 51 3.97 1.40 10.60
CA VAL A 51 3.36 0.46 11.55
C VAL A 51 1.85 0.57 11.50
N ASN A 52 1.19 -0.56 11.24
CA ASN A 52 -0.26 -0.66 11.40
C ASN A 52 -0.60 -0.64 12.89
N VAL A 53 -1.33 0.38 13.32
CA VAL A 53 -1.63 0.60 14.73
C VAL A 53 -2.49 -0.50 15.32
N ALA A 54 -3.41 -1.06 14.54
CA ALA A 54 -4.33 -2.10 15.00
C ALA A 54 -3.66 -3.47 15.13
N THR A 55 -2.74 -3.80 14.22
CA THR A 55 -2.12 -5.13 14.17
C THR A 55 -0.70 -5.16 14.72
N GLY A 56 -0.03 -4.01 14.80
CA GLY A 56 1.38 -3.92 15.15
C GLY A 56 2.34 -4.37 14.05
N ILE A 57 1.83 -4.72 12.87
CA ILE A 57 2.67 -5.14 11.75
C ILE A 57 3.45 -3.93 11.23
N ALA A 58 4.77 -4.06 11.17
CA ALA A 58 5.69 -3.03 10.74
C ALA A 58 6.28 -3.36 9.37
N ASN A 59 6.36 -2.36 8.50
CA ASN A 59 7.11 -2.41 7.26
C ASN A 59 8.25 -1.39 7.35
N HIS A 60 9.43 -1.80 6.95
CA HIS A 60 10.62 -0.96 7.00
C HIS A 60 11.15 -0.69 5.59
N THR A 61 11.55 0.53 5.33
CA THR A 61 12.24 0.94 4.11
C THR A 61 13.27 2.02 4.41
N THR A 62 13.98 2.45 3.40
CA THR A 62 14.91 3.58 3.51
C THR A 62 14.65 4.57 2.38
N THR A 63 14.98 5.84 2.62
CA THR A 63 14.85 6.86 1.59
C THR A 63 15.90 6.69 0.50
N THR A 64 15.51 7.05 -0.72
CA THR A 64 16.37 7.05 -1.90
C THR A 64 17.34 8.24 -1.86
N SER A 65 18.20 8.35 -2.88
CA SER A 65 19.09 9.50 -3.05
C SER A 65 18.34 10.82 -3.21
N SER A 66 17.08 10.77 -3.61
CA SER A 66 16.18 11.94 -3.70
C SER A 66 15.40 12.20 -2.41
N GLY A 67 15.64 11.43 -1.36
CA GLY A 67 14.93 11.56 -0.09
C GLY A 67 13.53 10.96 -0.10
N ASP A 68 13.16 10.22 -1.12
CA ASP A 68 11.83 9.65 -1.25
C ASP A 68 11.73 8.25 -0.67
N TYR A 69 10.57 7.91 -0.14
CA TYR A 69 10.25 6.55 0.27
C TYR A 69 8.87 6.15 -0.24
N THR A 70 8.68 4.87 -0.46
CA THR A 70 7.41 4.28 -0.88
C THR A 70 7.23 2.94 -0.20
N VAL A 71 6.07 2.74 0.42
CA VAL A 71 5.68 1.46 1.02
C VAL A 71 4.35 1.03 0.39
N PRO A 72 4.39 0.16 -0.61
CA PRO A 72 3.19 -0.34 -1.27
C PRO A 72 2.62 -1.56 -0.56
N TYR A 73 1.49 -2.04 -1.05
CA TYR A 73 0.84 -3.29 -0.61
C TYR A 73 0.46 -3.29 0.86
N LEU A 74 0.04 -2.14 1.37
CA LEU A 74 -0.42 -2.01 2.74
C LEU A 74 -1.92 -2.29 2.83
N GLN A 75 -2.33 -3.03 3.85
CA GLN A 75 -3.74 -3.24 4.15
C GLN A 75 -4.38 -1.92 4.59
N PRO A 76 -5.69 -1.71 4.30
CA PRO A 76 -6.40 -0.56 4.82
C PRO A 76 -6.33 -0.51 6.34
N GLY A 77 -6.20 0.68 6.89
CA GLY A 77 -6.11 0.87 8.33
C GLY A 77 -5.48 2.20 8.69
N THR A 78 -5.13 2.35 9.96
CA THR A 78 -4.43 3.51 10.49
C THR A 78 -2.98 3.15 10.74
N TYR A 79 -2.10 4.04 10.29
CA TYR A 79 -0.65 3.81 10.34
C TYR A 79 0.06 4.91 11.11
N ARG A 80 1.17 4.52 11.72
CA ARG A 80 2.18 5.41 12.29
C ARG A 80 3.42 5.30 11.43
N VAL A 81 3.94 6.44 10.98
CA VAL A 81 5.15 6.50 10.17
C VAL A 81 6.24 7.19 10.99
N THR A 82 7.36 6.52 11.14
CA THR A 82 8.51 7.04 11.92
C THR A 82 9.74 7.06 11.03
N VAL A 83 10.46 8.16 11.06
CA VAL A 83 11.70 8.34 10.31
C VAL A 83 12.86 8.58 11.27
N GLN A 84 13.96 7.88 11.03
CA GLN A 84 15.21 8.02 11.77
C GLN A 84 16.36 8.17 10.80
N ALA A 85 17.24 9.11 11.10
CA ALA A 85 18.48 9.31 10.35
C ALA A 85 19.57 9.79 11.30
N THR A 86 20.81 9.39 11.03
CA THR A 86 21.97 9.79 11.84
C THR A 86 22.11 11.31 11.86
N GLY A 87 22.22 11.88 13.04
CA GLY A 87 22.36 13.33 13.21
C GLY A 87 21.05 14.09 13.32
N PHE A 88 19.91 13.39 13.23
CA PHE A 88 18.59 14.00 13.31
C PHE A 88 17.78 13.42 14.48
N GLN A 89 16.85 14.23 14.97
CA GLN A 89 15.85 13.74 15.91
C GLN A 89 14.86 12.83 15.17
N LYS A 90 14.47 11.75 15.82
CA LYS A 90 13.43 10.86 15.34
C LYS A 90 12.13 11.64 15.15
N SER A 91 11.48 11.45 14.02
CA SER A 91 10.24 12.12 13.66
C SER A 91 9.14 11.10 13.40
N THR A 92 7.94 11.39 13.91
CA THR A 92 6.79 10.47 13.79
C THR A 92 5.56 11.24 13.36
N VAL A 93 4.82 10.66 12.40
CA VAL A 93 3.48 11.11 12.02
C VAL A 93 2.49 10.02 12.41
N GLU A 94 1.53 10.39 13.25
CA GLU A 94 0.47 9.51 13.72
C GLU A 94 -0.78 9.63 12.84
N ASN A 95 -1.65 8.64 12.97
CA ASN A 95 -3.00 8.65 12.38
C ASN A 95 -3.01 8.83 10.86
N VAL A 96 -2.10 8.19 10.17
CA VAL A 96 -2.12 8.15 8.71
C VAL A 96 -3.17 7.13 8.28
N GLY A 97 -4.33 7.62 7.85
CA GLY A 97 -5.43 6.78 7.38
C GLY A 97 -5.19 6.31 5.96
N LEU A 98 -5.42 5.02 5.73
CA LEU A 98 -5.25 4.41 4.42
C LEU A 98 -6.48 3.58 4.08
N VAL A 99 -7.11 3.88 2.95
CA VAL A 99 -8.21 3.10 2.39
C VAL A 99 -7.76 2.34 1.14
N VAL A 100 -8.55 1.39 0.70
CA VAL A 100 -8.25 0.57 -0.47
C VAL A 100 -8.00 1.45 -1.70
N GLY A 101 -6.91 1.19 -2.40
CA GLY A 101 -6.55 1.92 -3.62
C GLY A 101 -5.99 3.32 -3.39
N GLN A 102 -5.87 3.75 -2.15
CA GLN A 102 -5.38 5.08 -1.83
C GLN A 102 -3.85 5.13 -1.84
N VAL A 103 -3.34 6.29 -2.27
CA VAL A 103 -1.96 6.69 -2.05
C VAL A 103 -1.97 7.80 -1.00
N ALA A 104 -1.51 7.50 0.20
CA ALA A 104 -1.41 8.46 1.28
C ALA A 104 0.02 9.03 1.35
N ARG A 105 0.12 10.34 1.50
CA ARG A 105 1.41 11.02 1.54
C ARG A 105 1.73 11.46 2.96
N ALA A 106 2.95 11.15 3.41
CA ALA A 106 3.48 11.61 4.68
C ALA A 106 4.91 12.11 4.47
N ASP A 107 5.08 13.42 4.44
CA ASP A 107 6.36 14.08 4.29
C ASP A 107 6.94 14.44 5.64
N PHE A 108 8.27 14.49 5.72
CA PHE A 108 8.99 14.79 6.95
C PHE A 108 9.98 15.90 6.72
N ASN A 109 10.07 16.79 7.71
CA ASN A 109 11.15 17.77 7.84
C ASN A 109 11.92 17.44 9.10
N MET A 110 13.15 16.93 8.93
CA MET A 110 13.97 16.45 10.03
C MET A 110 14.70 17.60 10.72
N LYS A 111 14.82 17.49 12.03
CA LYS A 111 15.50 18.48 12.87
C LYS A 111 16.71 17.92 13.58
#